data_6f2d20c92dccc84de96a4110d7f490d4
#
_entry.id   6f2d20c92dccc84de96a4110d7f490d4
#
_cell.length_a   1.000
_cell.length_b   1.000
_cell.length_c   1.000
_cell.angle_alpha   90.00
_cell.angle_beta   90.00
_cell.angle_gamma   90.00
#
_symmetry.space_group_name_H-M   'P 1'
#
loop_
_entity.id
_entity.type
_entity.pdbx_description
1 polymer ?
#
loop_
_entity_poly.entity_id
_entity_poly.type
_entity_poly.pdbx_seq_one_letter_code
_entity_poly.pdbx_strand_id
1 'polypeptide(L)' 'MAYSKNDIVQVTIEDIGVTGEGIGKIDGYTLFVKDTVIGDVVEVKIMKAKKNYGYARLMNIITDRKSTRLNSSH' A
#
# COMPACT_ATOMS: atom_id res chain seq x y z
N MET A 1 -8.33 14.34 7.19
CA MET A 1 -9.01 13.45 7.73
C MET A 1 -8.27 12.28 8.07
N ALA A 2 -8.46 11.70 9.12
CA ALA A 2 -7.72 10.53 9.53
C ALA A 2 -8.45 9.31 9.08
N TYR A 3 -7.73 8.25 8.87
CA TYR A 3 -8.32 6.99 8.53
C TYR A 3 -8.52 6.18 9.80
N SER A 4 -9.37 5.20 9.75
CA SER A 4 -9.70 4.41 10.93
C SER A 4 -9.17 3.00 10.79
N LYS A 5 -9.02 2.35 11.94
CA LYS A 5 -8.63 0.96 11.95
C LYS A 5 -9.69 0.16 11.19
N ASN A 6 -9.26 -0.81 10.46
CA ASN A 6 -10.10 -1.69 9.65
C ASN A 6 -10.68 -1.04 8.39
N ASP A 7 -10.27 0.17 8.07
CA ASP A 7 -10.67 0.76 6.82
C ASP A 7 -9.88 0.12 5.68
N ILE A 8 -10.54 -0.10 4.58
CA ILE A 8 -9.87 -0.63 3.39
C ILE A 8 -9.67 0.52 2.44
N VAL A 9 -8.45 0.77 2.06
CA VAL A 9 -8.12 1.87 1.17
C VAL A 9 -7.18 1.41 0.08
N GLN A 10 -7.15 2.15 -1.00
CA GLN A 10 -6.28 1.85 -2.12
C GLN A 10 -5.14 2.84 -2.10
N VAL A 11 -3.94 2.36 -2.23
CA VAL A 11 -2.77 3.22 -2.13
C VAL A 11 -1.74 2.79 -3.15
N THR A 12 -0.99 3.75 -3.68
CA THR A 12 0.10 3.46 -4.59
C THR A 12 1.39 3.47 -3.79
N ILE A 13 2.20 2.44 -3.95
CA ILE A 13 3.45 2.34 -3.22
C ILE A 13 4.50 3.17 -3.93
N GLU A 14 5.01 4.16 -3.24
CA GLU A 14 5.96 5.08 -3.82
C GLU A 14 7.39 4.82 -3.41
N ASP A 15 7.60 4.11 -2.32
CA ASP A 15 8.94 3.90 -1.82
C ASP A 15 8.94 2.67 -0.94
N ILE A 16 10.13 2.21 -0.56
CA ILE A 16 10.29 1.07 0.32
C ILE A 16 11.18 1.51 1.48
N GLY A 17 10.74 1.24 2.67
CA GLY A 17 11.51 1.62 3.85
C GLY A 17 12.65 0.68 4.10
N VAL A 18 13.49 1.02 5.06
CA VAL A 18 14.68 0.22 5.35
C VAL A 18 14.34 -1.16 5.86
N THR A 19 13.16 -1.35 6.39
CA THR A 19 12.78 -2.67 6.88
C THR A 19 11.95 -3.42 5.84
N GLY A 20 11.86 -2.90 4.64
CA GLY A 20 11.14 -3.60 3.57
C GLY A 20 9.67 -3.27 3.49
N GLU A 21 9.21 -2.28 4.23
CA GLU A 21 7.81 -1.92 4.18
C GLU A 21 7.56 -0.94 3.05
N GLY A 22 6.53 -1.19 2.27
CA GLY A 22 6.16 -0.28 1.21
C GLY A 22 5.59 0.99 1.81
N ILE A 23 5.89 2.12 1.22
CA ILE A 23 5.42 3.40 1.70
C ILE A 23 4.51 4.00 0.65
N GLY A 24 3.28 4.21 1.01
CA GLY A 24 2.32 4.85 0.12
C GLY A 24 1.69 6.03 0.80
N LYS A 25 1.24 7.00 0.03
CA LYS A 25 0.62 8.18 0.58
C LYS A 25 -0.76 8.38 0.01
N ILE A 26 -1.69 8.79 0.86
CA ILE A 26 -3.03 9.09 0.45
C ILE A 26 -3.39 10.41 1.07
N ASP A 27 -3.60 11.44 0.25
CA ASP A 27 -3.96 12.76 0.74
C ASP A 27 -2.99 13.26 1.80
N GLY A 28 -1.73 12.98 1.60
CA GLY A 28 -0.73 13.44 2.56
C GLY A 28 -0.54 12.53 3.75
N TYR A 29 -1.32 11.49 3.85
CA TYR A 29 -1.22 10.57 4.98
C TYR A 29 -0.37 9.37 4.53
N THR A 30 0.64 9.05 5.31
CA THR A 30 1.58 7.97 4.95
C THR A 30 1.13 6.65 5.50
N LEU A 31 1.15 5.63 4.67
CA LEU A 31 0.83 4.28 5.11
C LEU A 31 2.02 3.35 4.85
N PHE A 32 2.31 2.52 5.81
CA PHE A 32 3.37 1.53 5.70
C PHE A 32 2.71 0.17 5.48
N VAL A 33 3.06 -0.49 4.40
CA VAL A 33 2.44 -1.75 4.03
C VAL A 33 3.51 -2.76 3.69
N LYS A 34 3.54 -3.88 4.35
CA LYS A 34 4.55 -4.91 4.07
C LYS A 34 4.19 -5.68 2.82
N ASP A 35 5.18 -6.33 2.28
CA ASP A 35 5.00 -7.26 1.13
C ASP A 35 4.50 -6.56 -0.12
N THR A 36 4.90 -5.32 -0.33
CA THR A 36 4.55 -4.60 -1.53
C THR A 36 5.81 -4.17 -2.26
N VAL A 37 5.69 -3.73 -3.49
CA VAL A 37 6.82 -3.23 -4.26
C VAL A 37 6.49 -1.86 -4.80
N ILE A 38 7.50 -1.08 -5.11
CA ILE A 38 7.34 0.27 -5.60
C ILE A 38 6.60 0.23 -6.93
N GLY A 39 5.62 1.10 -7.05
CA GLY A 39 4.86 1.22 -8.29
C GLY A 39 3.55 0.48 -8.30
N ASP A 40 3.33 -0.40 -7.34
CA ASP A 40 2.09 -1.16 -7.32
C ASP A 40 0.98 -0.36 -6.69
N VAL A 41 -0.22 -0.55 -7.18
CA VAL A 41 -1.41 -0.01 -6.55
C VAL A 41 -2.04 -1.17 -5.81
N VAL A 42 -2.22 -1.04 -4.52
CA VAL A 42 -2.67 -2.16 -3.71
C VAL A 42 -3.83 -1.73 -2.82
N GLU A 43 -4.63 -2.70 -2.44
CA GLU A 43 -5.71 -2.46 -1.52
C GLU A 43 -5.25 -2.94 -0.17
N VAL A 44 -5.33 -2.11 0.83
CA VAL A 44 -4.78 -2.44 2.13
C VAL A 44 -5.80 -2.16 3.22
N LYS A 45 -5.67 -2.89 4.31
CA LYS A 45 -6.55 -2.70 5.46
C LYS A 45 -5.76 -2.01 6.54
N ILE A 46 -6.27 -0.92 7.05
CA ILE A 46 -5.56 -0.16 8.07
C ILE A 46 -5.62 -0.91 9.37
N MET A 47 -4.44 -1.25 9.87
CA MET A 47 -4.35 -1.96 11.13
C MET A 47 -4.14 -1.00 12.27
N LYS A 48 -3.45 0.11 12.04
CA LYS A 48 -3.19 1.08 13.06
C LYS A 48 -3.11 2.45 12.42
N ALA A 49 -3.88 3.39 12.89
CA ALA A 49 -3.88 4.72 12.33
C ALA A 49 -3.35 5.70 13.37
N LYS A 50 -2.30 6.40 13.00
CA LYS A 50 -1.72 7.42 13.85
C LYS A 50 -2.05 8.78 13.25
N LYS A 51 -1.57 9.84 13.89
CA LYS A 51 -1.90 11.16 13.45
C LYS A 51 -1.36 11.50 12.08
N ASN A 52 -0.12 11.18 11.81
CA ASN A 52 0.49 11.52 10.55
C ASN A 52 0.79 10.32 9.66
N TYR A 53 0.64 9.14 10.18
CA TYR A 53 0.95 7.93 9.42
C TYR A 53 0.20 6.77 10.03
N GLY A 54 0.22 5.64 9.35
CA GLY A 54 -0.43 4.45 9.87
C GLY A 54 0.19 3.20 9.30
N TYR A 55 -0.24 2.06 9.80
CA TYR A 55 0.24 0.78 9.31
C TYR A 55 -0.96 0.05 8.72
N ALA A 56 -0.74 -0.59 7.61
CA ALA A 56 -1.79 -1.34 6.94
C ALA A 56 -1.24 -2.64 6.43
N ARG A 57 -2.11 -3.61 6.17
CA ARG A 57 -1.66 -4.87 5.65
C ARG A 57 -2.17 -5.02 4.23
N LEU A 58 -1.40 -5.68 3.41
CA LEU A 58 -1.76 -5.91 2.03
C LEU A 58 -2.93 -6.87 1.98
N MET A 59 -4.00 -6.46 1.34
CA MET A 59 -5.16 -7.31 1.16
C MET A 59 -5.24 -7.80 -0.27
N ASN A 60 -4.93 -6.94 -1.22
CA ASN A 60 -5.06 -7.32 -2.62
C ASN A 60 -4.17 -6.43 -3.46
N ILE A 61 -3.68 -6.93 -4.58
CA ILE A 61 -2.88 -6.14 -5.50
C ILE A 61 -3.79 -5.79 -6.65
N ILE A 62 -4.00 -4.50 -6.86
CA ILE A 62 -4.89 -4.03 -7.88
C ILE A 62 -4.21 -3.77 -9.18
N THR A 63 -2.97 -3.28 -9.16
CA THR A 63 -2.31 -2.89 -10.32
C THR A 63 -1.92 -3.93 -11.15
N ASP A 64 -2.04 -3.77 -12.42
CA ASP A 64 -1.44 -4.62 -13.23
C ASP A 64 -1.17 -3.86 -14.36
N ARG A 65 -0.91 -2.65 -14.28
CA ARG A 65 -0.66 -1.88 -15.29
C ARG A 65 0.30 -2.30 -16.13
N LYS A 66 1.06 -2.79 -16.09
CA LYS A 66 2.00 -3.11 -16.92
C LYS A 66 1.91 -4.32 -17.16
N SER A 67 1.17 -4.87 -16.87
CA SER A 67 0.98 -6.11 -17.14
C SER A 67 1.98 -6.74 -17.75
N THR A 68 2.77 -6.33 -18.05
CA THR A 68 3.69 -6.92 -18.71
C THR A 68 4.27 -7.88 -17.91
N ARG A 69 4.17 -7.95 -16.95
CA ARG A 69 4.82 -8.89 -16.29
C ARG A 69 4.18 -10.00 -16.26
N LEU A 70 4.00 -10.36 -16.97
CA LEU A 70 3.55 -11.21 -16.94
C LEU A 70 3.47 -12.08 -17.02
N ASN A 71 3.50 -12.37 -17.24
CA ASN A 71 3.32 -12.93 -17.38
C ASN A 71 3.16 -13.76 -17.30
N SER A 72 3.19 -14.04 -17.17
CA SER A 72 2.93 -14.62 -17.06
C SER A 72 2.50 -15.35 -16.97
N SER A 73 2.31 -15.60 -16.96
CA SER A 73 1.76 -16.07 -16.85
C SER A 73 1.31 -16.48 -16.85
N HIS A 74 1.21 -16.59 -16.93
CA HIS A 74 0.58 -16.62 -16.99
C HIS A 74 0.45 -16.79 -17.09
#